data_0de9b3b3b275ed8ae517e68cec309b9e
#
_entry.id   0de9b3b3b275ed8ae517e68cec309b9e
#
_cell.length_a   1.000
_cell.length_b   1.000
_cell.length_c   1.000
_cell.angle_alpha   90.00
_cell.angle_beta   90.00
_cell.angle_gamma   90.00
#
_symmetry.space_group_name_H-M   'P 1'
#
loop_
_entity.id
_entity.type
_entity.pdbx_description
1 polymer ?
#
loop_
_entity_poly.entity_id
_entity_poly.type
_entity_poly.pdbx_seq_one_letter_code
_entity_poly.pdbx_strand_id
1 'polypeptide(L)'
;WMANAVGDGGRVVTIEAEPANAAVARASIDAAGVGDRVEILVGRAADVLPSLADPGPFDLVFIDADKESNTLYLDWAARLGRAGTVVVLDNIGRDGDIVGPGSSDSKVRGTRAGLEMLGRDPRFDATALQTVGIKGWDGVAIALVV
;
A
#
# COMPACT_ATOMS: atom_id res chain seq x y z
N TRP A 1 13.33 -6.54 0.15
CA TRP A 1 13.57 -5.83 1.42
C TRP A 1 12.59 -6.28 2.50
N MET A 2 11.27 -6.24 2.27
CA MET A 2 10.28 -6.68 3.26
C MET A 2 10.51 -8.11 3.71
N ALA A 3 10.75 -9.04 2.78
CA ALA A 3 11.01 -10.44 3.10
C ALA A 3 12.25 -10.66 3.99
N ASN A 4 13.26 -9.78 3.86
CA ASN A 4 14.40 -9.78 4.77
C ASN A 4 14.07 -9.18 6.14
N ALA A 5 13.18 -8.17 6.17
CA ALA A 5 12.82 -7.48 7.40
C ALA A 5 11.91 -8.30 8.32
N VAL A 6 11.04 -9.14 7.76
CA VAL A 6 10.12 -9.95 8.57
C VAL A 6 10.82 -11.11 9.31
N GLY A 7 12.06 -11.46 8.94
CA GLY A 7 12.84 -12.49 9.62
C GLY A 7 12.27 -13.90 9.48
N ASP A 8 12.81 -14.81 10.30
CA ASP A 8 12.39 -16.22 10.31
C ASP A 8 10.99 -16.34 10.94
N GLY A 9 10.08 -16.97 10.22
CA GLY A 9 8.68 -17.14 10.63
C GLY A 9 7.76 -15.98 10.24
N GLY A 10 8.31 -14.87 9.72
CA GLY A 10 7.51 -13.79 9.13
C GLY A 10 7.11 -14.09 7.69
N ARG A 11 6.04 -13.42 7.23
CA ARG A 11 5.47 -13.63 5.90
C ARG A 11 5.19 -12.30 5.21
N VAL A 12 5.39 -12.27 3.91
CA VAL A 12 4.98 -11.17 3.04
C VAL A 12 3.94 -11.69 2.06
N VAL A 13 2.80 -11.02 1.98
CA VAL A 13 1.80 -11.25 0.93
C VAL A 13 1.82 -10.05 0.01
N THR A 14 1.97 -10.28 -1.29
CA THR A 14 1.89 -9.23 -2.31
C THR A 14 0.83 -9.55 -3.33
N ILE A 15 0.12 -8.53 -3.78
CA ILE A 15 -0.95 -8.65 -4.78
C ILE A 15 -0.47 -7.96 -6.05
N GLU A 16 -0.55 -8.64 -7.18
CA GLU A 16 -0.20 -8.09 -8.50
C GLU A 16 -1.31 -8.40 -9.49
N ALA A 17 -1.84 -7.36 -10.14
CA ALA A 17 -2.95 -7.50 -11.07
C ALA A 17 -2.54 -8.14 -12.39
N GLU A 18 -1.29 -7.92 -12.84
CA GLU A 18 -0.78 -8.38 -14.13
C GLU A 18 0.01 -9.68 -14.00
N PRO A 19 -0.47 -10.81 -14.57
CA PRO A 19 0.22 -12.10 -14.46
C PRO A 19 1.68 -12.07 -14.94
N ALA A 20 2.00 -11.28 -15.95
CA ALA A 20 3.36 -11.13 -16.46
C ALA A 20 4.28 -10.48 -15.42
N ASN A 21 3.81 -9.45 -14.72
CA ASN A 21 4.56 -8.80 -13.63
C ASN A 21 4.73 -9.75 -12.44
N ALA A 22 3.69 -10.50 -12.10
CA ALA A 22 3.76 -11.49 -11.03
C ALA A 22 4.81 -12.57 -11.31
N ALA A 23 4.95 -13.03 -12.57
CA ALA A 23 5.97 -13.98 -12.97
C ALA A 23 7.39 -13.40 -12.82
N VAL A 24 7.59 -12.13 -13.19
CA VAL A 24 8.88 -11.44 -13.00
C VAL A 24 9.19 -11.26 -11.52
N ALA A 25 8.19 -10.88 -10.72
CA ALA A 25 8.32 -10.75 -9.28
C ALA A 25 8.73 -12.10 -8.65
N ARG A 26 8.07 -13.20 -9.05
CA ARG A 26 8.39 -14.54 -8.56
C ARG A 26 9.84 -14.91 -8.85
N ALA A 27 10.27 -14.75 -10.09
CA ALA A 27 11.66 -15.05 -10.48
C ALA A 27 12.68 -14.20 -9.68
N SER A 28 12.38 -12.92 -9.44
CA SER A 28 13.26 -12.03 -8.67
C SER A 28 13.32 -12.41 -7.19
N ILE A 29 12.20 -12.81 -6.60
CA ILE A 29 12.09 -13.24 -5.20
C ILE A 29 12.85 -14.55 -5.00
N ASP A 30 12.71 -15.51 -5.93
CA ASP A 30 13.40 -16.79 -5.88
C ASP A 30 14.91 -16.61 -6.05
N ALA A 31 15.34 -15.75 -6.97
CA ALA A 31 16.75 -15.40 -7.17
C ALA A 31 17.37 -14.71 -5.92
N ALA A 32 16.55 -13.99 -5.15
CA ALA A 32 16.97 -13.37 -3.89
C ALA A 32 17.01 -14.36 -2.70
N GLY A 33 16.57 -15.60 -2.88
CA GLY A 33 16.57 -16.62 -1.85
C GLY A 33 15.57 -16.39 -0.70
N VAL A 34 14.49 -15.66 -0.97
CA VAL A 34 13.45 -15.34 0.03
C VAL A 34 12.05 -15.82 -0.39
N GLY A 35 12.00 -16.77 -1.33
CA GLY A 35 10.76 -17.27 -1.90
C GLY A 35 9.84 -17.96 -0.91
N ASP A 36 10.40 -18.58 0.09
CA ASP A 36 9.70 -19.25 1.20
C ASP A 36 8.88 -18.31 2.09
N ARG A 37 9.22 -17.01 2.11
CA ARG A 37 8.57 -15.99 2.92
C ARG A 37 7.59 -15.12 2.14
N VAL A 38 7.50 -15.29 0.81
CA VAL A 38 6.71 -14.41 -0.05
C VAL A 38 5.65 -15.18 -0.83
N GLU A 39 4.40 -14.84 -0.56
CA GLU A 39 3.25 -15.27 -1.33
C GLU A 39 2.87 -14.18 -2.33
N ILE A 40 2.67 -14.54 -3.61
CA ILE A 40 2.17 -13.63 -4.64
C ILE A 40 0.77 -14.08 -5.02
N LEU A 41 -0.21 -13.19 -4.80
CA LEU A 41 -1.59 -13.39 -5.22
C LEU A 41 -1.83 -12.61 -6.52
N VAL A 42 -2.24 -13.31 -7.57
CA VAL A 42 -2.48 -12.69 -8.88
C VAL A 42 -3.94 -12.31 -8.99
N GLY A 43 -4.20 -11.04 -9.23
CA GLY A 43 -5.55 -10.50 -9.38
C GLY A 43 -5.62 -9.03 -8.97
N ARG A 44 -6.76 -8.40 -9.26
CA ARG A 44 -7.00 -7.04 -8.80
C ARG A 44 -7.11 -7.01 -7.27
N ALA A 45 -6.47 -6.05 -6.64
CA ALA A 45 -6.44 -5.98 -5.18
C ALA A 45 -7.86 -5.91 -4.58
N ALA A 46 -8.79 -5.19 -5.22
CA ALA A 46 -10.19 -5.12 -4.79
C ALA A 46 -10.87 -6.50 -4.69
N ASP A 47 -10.49 -7.44 -5.56
CA ASP A 47 -11.06 -8.78 -5.63
C ASP A 47 -10.34 -9.77 -4.68
N VAL A 48 -9.05 -9.53 -4.43
CA VAL A 48 -8.18 -10.41 -3.65
C VAL A 48 -8.22 -10.10 -2.14
N LEU A 49 -8.27 -8.82 -1.76
CA LEU A 49 -8.23 -8.38 -0.36
C LEU A 49 -9.25 -9.07 0.56
N PRO A 50 -10.50 -9.35 0.13
CA PRO A 50 -11.45 -10.09 0.97
C PRO A 50 -10.97 -11.48 1.41
N SER A 51 -10.16 -12.15 0.59
CA SER A 51 -9.62 -13.48 0.90
C SER A 51 -8.53 -13.48 1.97
N LEU A 52 -7.98 -12.30 2.31
CA LEU A 52 -6.94 -12.13 3.32
C LEU A 52 -7.48 -11.90 4.74
N ALA A 53 -8.81 -11.93 4.92
CA ALA A 53 -9.40 -11.72 6.25
C ALA A 53 -9.01 -12.80 7.26
N ASP A 54 -8.76 -14.02 6.82
CA ASP A 54 -8.46 -15.18 7.66
C ASP A 54 -6.98 -15.27 8.13
N PRO A 55 -5.97 -14.98 7.30
CA PRO A 55 -4.57 -15.06 7.73
C PRO A 55 -4.07 -13.84 8.52
N GLY A 56 -4.90 -12.84 8.76
CA GLY A 56 -4.53 -11.63 9.51
C GLY A 56 -4.23 -11.88 10.99
N PRO A 57 -3.92 -10.84 11.78
CA PRO A 57 -3.69 -9.46 11.35
C PRO A 57 -2.30 -9.24 10.75
N PHE A 58 -2.19 -8.25 9.86
CA PHE A 58 -0.91 -7.80 9.32
C PHE A 58 -0.31 -6.70 10.20
N ASP A 59 1.01 -6.70 10.35
CA ASP A 59 1.75 -5.69 11.12
C ASP A 59 2.10 -4.45 10.28
N LEU A 60 2.21 -4.63 8.94
CA LEU A 60 2.48 -3.56 7.99
C LEU A 60 1.69 -3.78 6.71
N VAL A 61 1.10 -2.71 6.19
CA VAL A 61 0.43 -2.66 4.88
C VAL A 61 1.07 -1.56 4.05
N PHE A 62 1.60 -1.91 2.87
CA PHE A 62 2.18 -0.97 1.92
C PHE A 62 1.27 -0.86 0.69
N ILE A 63 0.79 0.34 0.41
CA ILE A 63 -0.18 0.63 -0.66
C ILE A 63 0.51 1.43 -1.76
N ASP A 64 0.80 0.78 -2.89
CA ASP A 64 1.35 1.38 -4.12
C ASP A 64 0.66 0.81 -5.37
N ALA A 65 -0.66 0.76 -5.34
CA ALA A 65 -1.51 0.31 -6.44
C ALA A 65 -2.15 1.49 -7.18
N ASP A 66 -3.28 1.26 -7.87
CA ASP A 66 -4.04 2.32 -8.52
C ASP A 66 -4.57 3.33 -7.50
N LYS A 67 -4.34 4.61 -7.78
CA LYS A 67 -4.61 5.68 -6.81
C LYS A 67 -6.10 5.96 -6.64
N GLU A 68 -6.90 5.64 -7.64
CA GLU A 68 -8.35 5.75 -7.63
C GLU A 68 -9.00 4.92 -6.52
N SER A 69 -8.37 3.81 -6.16
CA SER A 69 -8.86 2.85 -5.15
C SER A 69 -8.25 3.06 -3.74
N ASN A 70 -7.50 4.14 -3.50
CA ASN A 70 -6.81 4.36 -2.23
C ASN A 70 -7.73 4.26 -1.00
N THR A 71 -8.95 4.79 -1.06
CA THR A 71 -9.91 4.70 0.06
C THR A 71 -10.34 3.27 0.35
N LEU A 72 -10.52 2.45 -0.70
CA LEU A 72 -10.80 1.02 -0.56
C LEU A 72 -9.62 0.30 0.11
N TYR A 73 -8.40 0.58 -0.33
CA TYR A 73 -7.20 -0.05 0.23
C TYR A 73 -6.96 0.33 1.68
N LEU A 74 -7.20 1.58 2.05
CA LEU A 74 -7.14 2.03 3.45
C LEU A 74 -8.20 1.36 4.32
N ASP A 75 -9.43 1.22 3.84
CA ASP A 75 -10.48 0.49 4.58
C ASP A 75 -10.07 -0.98 4.82
N TRP A 76 -9.52 -1.63 3.80
CA TRP A 76 -9.00 -2.99 3.97
C TRP A 76 -7.77 -3.06 4.89
N ALA A 77 -6.88 -2.07 4.83
CA ALA A 77 -5.73 -2.02 5.74
C ALA A 77 -6.16 -1.96 7.21
N ALA A 78 -7.20 -1.16 7.52
CA ALA A 78 -7.77 -1.13 8.87
C ALA A 78 -8.44 -2.45 9.29
N ARG A 79 -9.10 -3.15 8.35
CA ARG A 79 -9.77 -4.44 8.62
C ARG A 79 -8.80 -5.60 8.78
N LEU A 80 -7.75 -5.63 7.97
CA LEU A 80 -6.73 -6.68 7.95
C LEU A 80 -5.63 -6.43 8.99
N GLY A 81 -5.57 -5.23 9.54
CA GLY A 81 -4.64 -4.83 10.59
C GLY A 81 -5.18 -5.04 11.99
N ARG A 82 -4.46 -4.49 12.95
CA ARG A 82 -4.79 -4.39 14.37
C ARG A 82 -4.24 -3.08 14.92
N ALA A 83 -4.60 -2.71 16.13
CA ALA A 83 -3.97 -1.57 16.79
C ALA A 83 -2.44 -1.69 16.74
N GLY A 84 -1.77 -0.66 16.24
CA GLY A 84 -0.33 -0.62 16.00
C GLY A 84 0.12 -1.08 14.61
N THR A 85 -0.78 -1.56 13.75
CA THR A 85 -0.44 -1.84 12.34
C THR A 85 -0.02 -0.56 11.65
N VAL A 86 1.13 -0.60 10.98
CA VAL A 86 1.64 0.50 10.17
C VAL A 86 1.07 0.42 8.76
N VAL A 87 0.48 1.50 8.28
CA VAL A 87 0.00 1.63 6.90
C VAL A 87 0.83 2.69 6.19
N VAL A 88 1.38 2.34 5.03
CA VAL A 88 2.15 3.26 4.18
C VAL A 88 1.40 3.43 2.87
N LEU A 89 1.06 4.67 2.53
CA LEU A 89 0.43 5.05 1.26
C LEU A 89 1.45 5.85 0.43
N ASP A 90 1.88 5.29 -0.70
CA ASP A 90 2.92 5.87 -1.53
C ASP A 90 2.38 6.78 -2.64
N ASN A 91 3.24 7.66 -3.13
CA ASN A 91 3.03 8.64 -4.20
C ASN A 91 1.89 9.61 -3.94
N ILE A 92 1.88 10.21 -2.77
CA ILE A 92 0.85 11.18 -2.38
C ILE A 92 1.11 12.59 -2.91
N GLY A 93 2.31 12.94 -3.34
CA GLY A 93 2.69 14.29 -3.77
C GLY A 93 2.21 14.64 -5.18
N ARG A 94 2.22 13.66 -6.10
CA ARG A 94 1.77 13.80 -7.49
C ARG A 94 2.35 15.03 -8.20
N ASP A 95 3.68 15.25 -8.07
CA ASP A 95 4.41 16.41 -8.61
C ASP A 95 3.82 17.77 -8.18
N GLY A 96 3.13 17.82 -7.05
CA GLY A 96 2.48 19.00 -6.50
C GLY A 96 1.01 19.18 -6.89
N ASP A 97 0.46 18.38 -7.79
CA ASP A 97 -0.95 18.47 -8.21
C ASP A 97 -1.93 18.21 -7.06
N ILE A 98 -1.43 17.59 -6.00
CA ILE A 98 -2.24 17.32 -4.80
C ILE A 98 -2.74 18.60 -4.13
N VAL A 99 -2.00 19.72 -4.19
CA VAL A 99 -2.35 20.96 -3.52
C VAL A 99 -3.18 21.93 -4.39
N GLY A 100 -3.18 21.73 -5.71
CA GLY A 100 -3.91 22.58 -6.65
C GLY A 100 -5.42 22.46 -6.54
N PRO A 101 -6.22 23.48 -6.88
CA PRO A 101 -7.67 23.39 -6.88
C PRO A 101 -8.15 22.45 -8.00
N GLY A 102 -9.04 21.51 -7.66
CA GLY A 102 -9.88 20.77 -8.59
C GLY A 102 -9.18 20.10 -9.79
N SER A 103 -8.35 19.08 -9.57
CA SER A 103 -7.78 18.28 -10.68
C SER A 103 -8.84 17.40 -11.36
N SER A 104 -8.81 17.33 -12.71
CA SER A 104 -9.59 16.37 -13.48
C SER A 104 -8.93 14.98 -13.52
N ASP A 105 -7.67 14.86 -13.11
CA ASP A 105 -6.94 13.59 -13.04
C ASP A 105 -7.55 12.70 -11.93
N SER A 106 -8.00 11.50 -12.32
CA SER A 106 -8.60 10.52 -11.40
C SER A 106 -7.63 10.07 -10.31
N LYS A 107 -6.33 9.97 -10.64
CA LYS A 107 -5.29 9.58 -9.69
C LYS A 107 -5.07 10.63 -8.63
N VAL A 108 -5.07 11.93 -9.01
CA VAL A 108 -4.98 13.04 -8.04
C VAL A 108 -6.20 13.06 -7.13
N ARG A 109 -7.41 12.87 -7.70
CA ARG A 109 -8.64 12.81 -6.89
C ARG A 109 -8.63 11.63 -5.93
N GLY A 110 -8.22 10.44 -6.40
CA GLY A 110 -8.13 9.26 -5.55
C GLY A 110 -7.09 9.42 -4.43
N THR A 111 -5.94 10.04 -4.74
CA THR A 111 -4.94 10.35 -3.72
C THR A 111 -5.46 11.32 -2.67
N ARG A 112 -6.15 12.40 -3.08
CA ARG A 112 -6.80 13.33 -2.14
C ARG A 112 -7.82 12.64 -1.26
N ALA A 113 -8.69 11.83 -1.85
CA ALA A 113 -9.70 11.08 -1.09
C ALA A 113 -9.05 10.16 -0.04
N GLY A 114 -7.93 9.51 -0.39
CA GLY A 114 -7.15 8.71 0.56
C GLY A 114 -6.58 9.55 1.70
N LEU A 115 -5.98 10.69 1.40
CA LEU A 115 -5.45 11.61 2.43
C LEU A 115 -6.55 12.19 3.32
N GLU A 116 -7.70 12.56 2.74
CA GLU A 116 -8.85 13.02 3.50
C GLU A 116 -9.41 11.94 4.41
N MET A 117 -9.44 10.69 3.95
CA MET A 117 -9.83 9.55 4.78
C MET A 117 -8.87 9.39 5.95
N LEU A 118 -7.56 9.37 5.72
CA LEU A 118 -6.56 9.28 6.79
C LEU A 118 -6.67 10.39 7.82
N GLY A 119 -7.04 11.61 7.39
CA GLY A 119 -7.20 12.75 8.30
C GLY A 119 -8.52 12.80 9.07
N ARG A 120 -9.52 11.97 8.72
CA ARG A 120 -10.87 12.03 9.32
C ARG A 120 -11.35 10.73 9.94
N ASP A 121 -10.86 9.61 9.46
CA ASP A 121 -11.27 8.29 9.95
C ASP A 121 -10.60 8.00 11.29
N PRO A 122 -11.37 7.83 12.38
CA PRO A 122 -10.84 7.62 13.72
C PRO A 122 -10.06 6.31 13.89
N ARG A 123 -10.07 5.43 12.90
CA ARG A 123 -9.25 4.21 12.91
C ARG A 123 -7.79 4.47 12.62
N PHE A 124 -7.41 5.70 12.20
CA PHE A 124 -6.04 6.03 11.83
C PHE A 124 -5.51 7.24 12.62
N ASP A 125 -4.25 7.13 13.06
CA ASP A 125 -3.41 8.25 13.43
C ASP A 125 -2.33 8.39 12.34
N ALA A 126 -2.34 9.51 11.59
CA ALA A 126 -1.60 9.62 10.35
C ALA A 126 -0.81 10.91 10.20
N THR A 127 0.29 10.83 9.46
CA THR A 127 1.07 11.97 8.99
C THR A 127 1.43 11.80 7.52
N ALA A 128 1.79 12.90 6.87
CA ALA A 128 2.26 12.91 5.49
C ALA A 128 3.63 13.57 5.40
N LEU A 129 4.54 12.97 4.65
CA LEU A 129 5.89 13.44 4.42
C LEU A 129 6.10 13.69 2.93
N GLN A 130 6.57 14.89 2.60
CA GLN A 130 7.02 15.19 1.24
C GLN A 130 8.41 14.61 1.01
N THR A 131 8.63 14.06 -0.17
CA THR A 131 9.92 13.58 -0.64
C THR A 131 10.34 14.28 -1.92
N VAL A 132 11.65 14.42 -2.12
CA VAL A 132 12.22 14.97 -3.35
C VAL A 132 13.29 14.00 -3.85
N GLY A 133 13.18 13.60 -5.09
CA GLY A 133 14.12 12.68 -5.71
C GLY A 133 14.41 13.06 -7.18
N ILE A 134 15.15 12.21 -7.86
CA ILE A 134 15.52 12.42 -9.27
C ILE A 134 14.30 12.47 -10.21
N LYS A 135 13.18 11.89 -9.79
CA LYS A 135 11.91 11.89 -10.55
C LYS A 135 11.00 13.09 -10.25
N GLY A 136 11.45 14.04 -9.46
CA GLY A 136 10.63 15.17 -9.00
C GLY A 136 10.24 15.06 -7.54
N TRP A 137 9.21 15.77 -7.13
CA TRP A 137 8.67 15.66 -5.78
C TRP A 137 7.48 14.72 -5.73
N ASP A 138 7.45 14.01 -4.65
CA ASP A 138 6.39 13.09 -4.31
C ASP A 138 6.16 13.14 -2.80
N GLY A 139 5.65 12.09 -2.23
CA GLY A 139 5.44 11.98 -0.80
C GLY A 139 4.91 10.61 -0.41
N VAL A 140 4.93 10.38 0.88
CA VAL A 140 4.39 9.17 1.49
C VAL A 140 3.55 9.55 2.71
N ALA A 141 2.37 8.95 2.85
CA ALA A 141 1.64 9.01 4.11
C ALA A 141 1.93 7.75 4.93
N ILE A 142 2.12 7.95 6.23
CA ILE A 142 2.32 6.87 7.21
C ILE A 142 1.21 7.00 8.24
N ALA A 143 0.51 5.91 8.48
CA ALA A 143 -0.56 5.85 9.47
C ALA A 143 -0.38 4.65 10.41
N LEU A 144 -0.88 4.80 11.62
CA LEU A 144 -1.10 3.70 12.56
C LEU A 144 -2.60 3.39 12.60
N VAL A 145 -2.94 2.13 12.60
CA VAL A 145 -4.28 1.69 12.99
C VAL A 145 -4.39 1.81 14.51
N VAL A 146 -5.42 2.49 15.02
CA VAL A 146 -5.63 2.76 16.44
C VAL A 146 -6.85 2.01 16.98
#